data_8d48664987290e4969ba37c328209103
#
_entry.id   8d48664987290e4969ba37c328209103
#
_cell.length_a   1.000
_cell.length_b   1.000
_cell.length_c   1.000
_cell.angle_alpha   90.00
_cell.angle_beta   90.00
_cell.angle_gamma   90.00
#
_symmetry.space_group_name_H-M   'P 1'
#
loop_
_entity.id
_entity.type
_entity.pdbx_description
1 polymer ?
#
loop_
_entity_poly.entity_id
_entity_poly.type
_entity_poly.pdbx_seq_one_letter_code
_entity_poly.pdbx_strand_id
1 'polypeptide(L)'
;MKSIILIAPPAAGKGTQSSLIEKTYHIPHISTSDLIRKMISENNEKYGELQKSLDNGILISDDIILELLKIRLSNKDCSNGYILDGFPRNINQAYCYEEILKELNLNESIVIYLSLDKTIAEKRVLGRMVCPNCKSVYNKYFIETSPK
;
A
#
# COMPACT_ATOMS: atom_id res chain seq x y z
N MET A 1 18.55 7.77 1.76
CA MET A 1 17.44 8.08 2.72
C MET A 1 16.93 6.76 3.29
N LYS A 2 16.30 6.74 4.48
CA LYS A 2 15.69 5.51 4.99
C LYS A 2 14.34 5.27 4.34
N SER A 3 13.98 4.00 4.12
CA SER A 3 12.65 3.62 3.67
C SER A 3 11.62 3.78 4.78
N ILE A 4 10.35 3.89 4.44
CA ILE A 4 9.25 4.12 5.37
C ILE A 4 8.21 3.02 5.22
N ILE A 5 7.81 2.42 6.33
CA ILE A 5 6.66 1.52 6.41
C ILE A 5 5.51 2.27 7.08
N LEU A 6 4.37 2.39 6.40
CA LEU A 6 3.16 3.00 6.95
C LEU A 6 2.18 1.94 7.42
N ILE A 7 1.95 1.90 8.73
CA ILE A 7 0.95 1.03 9.36
C ILE A 7 -0.19 1.91 9.84
N ALA A 8 -1.42 1.55 9.49
CA ALA A 8 -2.59 2.33 9.86
C ALA A 8 -3.88 1.50 9.82
N PRO A 9 -4.86 1.81 10.68
CA PRO A 9 -6.20 1.27 10.53
C PRO A 9 -6.87 1.81 9.24
N PRO A 10 -7.96 1.16 8.79
CA PRO A 10 -8.72 1.66 7.65
C PRO A 10 -9.12 3.12 7.82
N ALA A 11 -9.10 3.86 6.71
CA ALA A 11 -9.46 5.28 6.65
C ALA A 11 -8.60 6.26 7.50
N ALA A 12 -7.46 5.84 8.03
CA ALA A 12 -6.54 6.73 8.75
C ALA A 12 -5.81 7.76 7.84
N GLY A 13 -5.99 7.69 6.54
CA GLY A 13 -5.37 8.62 5.60
C GLY A 13 -4.00 8.14 5.06
N LYS A 14 -3.70 6.85 5.22
CA LYS A 14 -2.42 6.26 4.81
C LYS A 14 -2.05 6.62 3.36
N GLY A 15 -2.93 6.38 2.38
CA GLY A 15 -2.66 6.70 0.99
C GLY A 15 -2.43 8.20 0.73
N THR A 16 -3.14 9.08 1.44
CA THR A 16 -2.92 10.53 1.35
C THR A 16 -1.53 10.92 1.86
N GLN A 17 -1.13 10.36 3.01
CA GLN A 17 0.21 10.61 3.57
C GLN A 17 1.31 10.02 2.70
N SER A 18 1.13 8.80 2.18
CA SER A 18 2.07 8.18 1.22
C SER A 18 2.30 9.08 0.01
N SER A 19 1.23 9.59 -0.60
CA SER A 19 1.33 10.47 -1.77
C SER A 19 2.02 11.80 -1.47
N LEU A 20 1.84 12.36 -0.28
CA LEU A 20 2.54 13.58 0.14
C LEU A 20 4.04 13.31 0.35
N ILE A 21 4.39 12.22 1.03
CA ILE A 21 5.79 11.83 1.27
C ILE A 21 6.49 11.53 -0.06
N GLU A 22 5.84 10.77 -0.96
CA GLU A 22 6.35 10.47 -2.30
C GLU A 22 6.72 11.75 -3.06
N LYS A 23 5.80 12.72 -3.09
CA LYS A 23 6.03 14.01 -3.78
C LYS A 23 7.13 14.86 -3.12
N THR A 24 7.20 14.85 -1.80
CA THR A 24 8.15 15.69 -1.04
C THR A 24 9.57 15.14 -1.11
N TYR A 25 9.71 13.81 -1.01
CA TYR A 25 11.02 13.16 -0.91
C TYR A 25 11.47 12.48 -2.20
N HIS A 26 10.62 12.47 -3.23
CA HIS A 26 10.89 11.84 -4.53
C HIS A 26 11.30 10.37 -4.40
N ILE A 27 10.63 9.62 -3.51
CA ILE A 27 10.79 8.19 -3.30
C ILE A 27 9.52 7.46 -3.71
N PRO A 28 9.61 6.25 -4.32
CA PRO A 28 8.44 5.55 -4.82
C PRO A 28 7.52 5.09 -3.69
N HIS A 29 6.21 5.22 -3.90
CA HIS A 29 5.17 4.62 -3.10
C HIS A 29 4.87 3.22 -3.65
N ILE A 30 5.00 2.21 -2.79
CA ILE A 30 4.84 0.79 -3.13
C ILE A 30 3.67 0.23 -2.32
N SER A 31 2.55 0.01 -3.01
CA SER A 31 1.37 -0.67 -2.48
C SER A 31 1.38 -2.13 -2.93
N THR A 32 1.33 -3.06 -1.98
CA THR A 32 1.26 -4.50 -2.32
C THR A 32 0.03 -4.84 -3.14
N SER A 33 -1.10 -4.16 -2.91
CA SER A 33 -2.31 -4.35 -3.70
C SER A 33 -2.13 -3.91 -5.17
N ASP A 34 -1.37 -2.84 -5.41
CA ASP A 34 -1.11 -2.37 -6.76
C ASP A 34 -0.08 -3.23 -7.48
N LEU A 35 0.93 -3.75 -6.75
CA LEU A 35 1.86 -4.74 -7.31
C LEU A 35 1.13 -5.98 -7.81
N ILE A 36 0.19 -6.50 -7.02
CA ILE A 36 -0.61 -7.66 -7.40
C ILE A 36 -1.48 -7.37 -8.61
N ARG A 37 -2.19 -6.22 -8.63
CA ARG A 37 -3.01 -5.81 -9.79
C ARG A 37 -2.19 -5.67 -11.06
N LYS A 38 -1.01 -5.06 -10.95
CA LYS A 38 -0.09 -4.92 -12.07
C LYS A 38 0.36 -6.28 -12.60
N MET A 39 0.79 -7.18 -11.72
CA MET A 39 1.19 -8.53 -12.09
C MET A 39 0.07 -9.28 -12.84
N ILE A 40 -1.16 -9.19 -12.34
CA ILE A 40 -2.32 -9.83 -12.99
C ILE A 40 -2.56 -9.23 -14.38
N SER A 41 -2.46 -7.91 -14.52
CA SER A 41 -2.68 -7.23 -15.80
C SER A 41 -1.60 -7.55 -16.85
N GLU A 42 -0.38 -7.78 -16.42
CA GLU A 42 0.76 -8.08 -17.31
C GLU A 42 0.86 -9.58 -17.69
N ASN A 43 0.32 -10.48 -16.86
CA ASN A 43 0.45 -11.94 -17.03
C ASN A 43 -0.87 -12.69 -16.76
N ASN A 44 -1.90 -12.35 -17.54
CA ASN A 44 -3.26 -12.86 -17.33
C ASN A 44 -3.39 -14.40 -17.42
N GLU A 45 -2.54 -15.07 -18.22
CA GLU A 45 -2.57 -16.54 -18.34
C GLU A 45 -2.08 -17.24 -17.07
N LYS A 46 -1.03 -16.71 -16.43
CA LYS A 46 -0.45 -17.31 -15.22
C LYS A 46 -1.21 -16.95 -13.94
N TYR A 47 -1.79 -15.75 -13.89
CA TYR A 47 -2.34 -15.16 -12.65
C TYR A 47 -3.85 -14.86 -12.73
N GLY A 48 -4.54 -15.30 -13.76
CA GLY A 48 -5.99 -15.09 -13.89
C GLY A 48 -6.82 -15.69 -12.74
N GLU A 49 -6.33 -16.76 -12.10
CA GLU A 49 -6.96 -17.31 -10.89
C GLU A 49 -6.77 -16.41 -9.66
N LEU A 50 -5.67 -15.66 -9.59
CA LEU A 50 -5.43 -14.69 -8.51
C LEU A 50 -6.41 -13.52 -8.59
N GLN A 51 -6.82 -13.10 -9.78
CA GLN A 51 -7.85 -12.08 -9.93
C GLN A 51 -9.18 -12.55 -9.33
N LYS A 52 -9.59 -13.79 -9.61
CA LYS A 52 -10.79 -14.38 -9.01
C LYS A 52 -10.69 -14.46 -7.49
N SER A 53 -9.51 -14.76 -6.96
CA SER A 53 -9.26 -14.78 -5.52
C SER A 53 -9.40 -13.40 -4.90
N LEU A 54 -8.84 -12.35 -5.53
CA LEU A 54 -8.99 -10.97 -5.10
C LEU A 54 -10.45 -10.51 -5.12
N ASP A 55 -11.18 -10.82 -6.19
CA ASP A 55 -12.59 -10.45 -6.36
C ASP A 55 -13.48 -11.13 -5.32
N ASN A 56 -13.10 -12.32 -4.87
CA ASN A 56 -13.76 -13.07 -3.80
C ASN A 56 -13.24 -12.74 -2.39
N GLY A 57 -12.33 -11.77 -2.26
CA GLY A 57 -11.74 -11.39 -0.97
C GLY A 57 -10.81 -12.43 -0.36
N ILE A 58 -10.34 -13.40 -1.15
CA ILE A 58 -9.38 -14.43 -0.71
C ILE A 58 -7.99 -13.79 -0.64
N LEU A 59 -7.29 -14.00 0.47
CA LEU A 59 -5.93 -13.50 0.65
C LEU A 59 -4.96 -14.23 -0.28
N ILE A 60 -4.14 -13.47 -0.96
CA ILE A 60 -3.02 -14.00 -1.75
C ILE A 60 -1.96 -14.53 -0.78
N SER A 61 -1.29 -15.63 -1.16
CA SER A 61 -0.25 -16.22 -0.33
C SER A 61 0.91 -15.26 -0.08
N ASP A 62 1.49 -15.33 1.11
CA ASP A 62 2.62 -14.48 1.50
C ASP A 62 3.81 -14.65 0.54
N ASP A 63 4.04 -15.86 0.03
CA ASP A 63 5.16 -16.15 -0.89
C ASP A 63 5.09 -15.32 -2.17
N ILE A 64 3.90 -15.20 -2.78
CA ILE A 64 3.70 -14.39 -3.98
C ILE A 64 3.93 -12.91 -3.67
N ILE A 65 3.42 -12.43 -2.54
CA ILE A 65 3.60 -11.04 -2.13
C ILE A 65 5.08 -10.73 -1.92
N LEU A 66 5.82 -11.63 -1.25
CA LEU A 66 7.24 -11.48 -0.98
C LEU A 66 8.08 -11.51 -2.24
N GLU A 67 7.78 -12.41 -3.19
CA GLU A 67 8.45 -12.46 -4.49
C GLU A 67 8.27 -11.16 -5.26
N LEU A 68 7.04 -10.67 -5.37
CA LEU A 68 6.74 -9.41 -6.05
C LEU A 68 7.41 -8.22 -5.39
N LEU A 69 7.41 -8.19 -4.07
CA LEU A 69 8.06 -7.14 -3.30
C LEU A 69 9.57 -7.15 -3.54
N LYS A 70 10.21 -8.32 -3.50
CA LYS A 70 11.64 -8.47 -3.76
C LYS A 70 12.01 -7.96 -5.16
N ILE A 71 11.26 -8.36 -6.18
CA ILE A 71 11.44 -7.86 -7.56
C ILE A 71 11.29 -6.35 -7.61
N ARG A 72 10.26 -5.79 -6.98
CA ARG A 72 10.02 -4.34 -6.97
C ARG A 72 11.12 -3.56 -6.27
N LEU A 73 11.61 -4.04 -5.13
CA LEU A 73 12.67 -3.39 -4.35
C LEU A 73 14.05 -3.47 -5.01
N SER A 74 14.25 -4.41 -5.92
CA SER A 74 15.49 -4.52 -6.72
C SER A 74 15.61 -3.41 -7.78
N ASN A 75 14.56 -2.66 -8.05
CA ASN A 75 14.60 -1.58 -9.04
C ASN A 75 15.42 -0.38 -8.55
N LYS A 76 16.10 0.28 -9.46
CA LYS A 76 16.99 1.42 -9.17
C LYS A 76 16.32 2.59 -8.47
N ASP A 77 15.03 2.82 -8.72
CA ASP A 77 14.26 3.90 -8.08
C ASP A 77 14.06 3.70 -6.57
N CYS A 78 14.22 2.45 -6.08
CA CYS A 78 14.16 2.12 -4.66
C CYS A 78 15.47 2.36 -3.90
N SER A 79 16.58 2.59 -4.59
CA SER A 79 17.93 2.71 -3.97
C SER A 79 18.03 3.88 -2.98
N ASN A 80 17.26 4.95 -3.19
CA ASN A 80 17.24 6.13 -2.32
C ASN A 80 16.20 6.05 -1.20
N GLY A 81 15.49 4.93 -1.08
CA GLY A 81 14.38 4.70 -0.16
C GLY A 81 13.05 4.56 -0.90
N TYR A 82 12.04 4.13 -0.17
CA TYR A 82 10.68 3.90 -0.67
C TYR A 82 9.67 3.97 0.48
N ILE A 83 8.40 3.99 0.13
CA ILE A 83 7.29 3.91 1.08
C ILE A 83 6.58 2.58 0.85
N LEU A 84 6.48 1.73 1.89
CA LEU A 84 5.66 0.52 1.87
C LEU A 84 4.28 0.80 2.45
N ASP A 85 3.26 0.48 1.67
CA ASP A 85 1.86 0.59 2.04
C ASP A 85 1.16 -0.77 1.99
N GLY A 86 0.58 -1.18 3.13
CA GLY A 86 -0.13 -2.43 3.24
C GLY A 86 0.75 -3.67 3.42
N PHE A 87 1.99 -3.49 3.82
CA PHE A 87 2.96 -4.53 4.14
C PHE A 87 3.97 -4.03 5.18
N PRO A 88 4.44 -4.87 6.16
CA PRO A 88 3.94 -6.22 6.46
C PRO A 88 2.57 -6.20 7.13
N ARG A 89 1.79 -7.29 7.02
CA ARG A 89 0.48 -7.46 7.67
C ARG A 89 0.49 -8.46 8.81
N ASN A 90 1.57 -9.24 8.91
CA ASN A 90 1.78 -10.21 9.96
C ASN A 90 3.28 -10.31 10.30
N ILE A 91 3.59 -11.02 11.39
CA ILE A 91 4.96 -11.18 11.89
C ILE A 91 5.83 -11.97 10.90
N ASN A 92 5.27 -12.99 10.25
CA ASN A 92 6.03 -13.79 9.28
C ASN A 92 6.47 -12.94 8.09
N GLN A 93 5.59 -12.11 7.55
CA GLN A 93 5.95 -11.15 6.50
C GLN A 93 7.04 -10.16 6.96
N ALA A 94 7.02 -9.75 8.24
CA ALA A 94 8.06 -8.86 8.76
C ALA A 94 9.44 -9.54 8.79
N TYR A 95 9.53 -10.78 9.24
CA TYR A 95 10.78 -11.55 9.21
C TYR A 95 11.28 -11.76 7.79
N CYS A 96 10.41 -12.19 6.88
CA CYS A 96 10.80 -12.37 5.48
C CYS A 96 11.26 -11.05 4.83
N TYR A 97 10.67 -9.92 5.23
CA TYR A 97 11.10 -8.61 4.77
C TYR A 97 12.51 -8.25 5.24
N GLU A 98 12.85 -8.58 6.49
CA GLU A 98 14.22 -8.40 6.99
C GLU A 98 15.25 -9.21 6.18
N GLU A 99 14.90 -10.42 5.76
CA GLU A 99 15.76 -11.23 4.88
C GLU A 99 15.91 -10.59 3.50
N ILE A 100 14.82 -10.06 2.92
CA ILE A 100 14.87 -9.32 1.65
C ILE A 100 15.79 -8.10 1.77
N LEU A 101 15.73 -7.33 2.86
CA LEU A 101 16.61 -6.19 3.09
C LEU A 101 18.10 -6.60 3.11
N LYS A 102 18.41 -7.71 3.79
CA LYS A 102 19.78 -8.25 3.84
C LYS A 102 20.25 -8.69 2.46
N GLU A 103 19.45 -9.46 1.73
CA GLU A 103 19.78 -9.95 0.39
C GLU A 103 20.01 -8.83 -0.63
N LEU A 104 19.19 -7.77 -0.57
CA LEU A 104 19.29 -6.63 -1.46
C LEU A 104 20.25 -5.54 -0.95
N ASN A 105 20.89 -5.76 0.20
CA ASN A 105 21.76 -4.78 0.86
C ASN A 105 21.09 -3.41 1.05
N LEU A 106 19.81 -3.43 1.45
CA LEU A 106 19.00 -2.24 1.73
C LEU A 106 19.06 -1.89 3.21
N ASN A 107 18.90 -0.61 3.51
CA ASN A 107 18.86 -0.13 4.89
C ASN A 107 17.51 -0.48 5.56
N GLU A 108 17.53 -0.56 6.90
CA GLU A 108 16.34 -0.68 7.71
C GLU A 108 15.34 0.45 7.45
N SER A 109 14.06 0.11 7.55
CA SER A 109 12.96 1.05 7.35
C SER A 109 12.52 1.71 8.66
N ILE A 110 12.04 2.95 8.55
CA ILE A 110 11.33 3.63 9.64
C ILE A 110 9.88 3.18 9.63
N VAL A 111 9.38 2.68 10.74
CA VAL A 111 7.96 2.32 10.88
C VAL A 111 7.19 3.50 11.47
N ILE A 112 6.16 3.96 10.74
CA ILE A 112 5.26 5.02 11.19
C ILE A 112 3.85 4.42 11.35
N TYR A 113 3.33 4.46 12.57
CA TYR A 113 1.97 4.05 12.87
C TYR A 113 1.04 5.26 12.94
N LEU A 114 0.02 5.27 12.07
CA LEU A 114 -1.03 6.29 12.11
C LEU A 114 -2.17 5.80 13.01
N SER A 115 -2.30 6.40 14.17
CA SER A 115 -3.41 6.13 15.08
C SER A 115 -4.67 6.88 14.65
N LEU A 116 -5.83 6.25 14.79
CA LEU A 116 -7.14 6.84 14.53
C LEU A 116 -8.17 6.25 15.48
N ASP A 117 -8.99 7.12 16.08
CA ASP A 117 -10.11 6.71 16.89
C ASP A 117 -11.11 5.88 16.08
N LYS A 118 -11.66 4.81 16.71
CA LYS A 118 -12.56 3.87 16.04
C LYS A 118 -13.82 4.56 15.51
N THR A 119 -14.41 5.48 16.26
CA THR A 119 -15.63 6.18 15.86
C THR A 119 -15.38 7.11 14.66
N ILE A 120 -14.21 7.71 14.60
CA ILE A 120 -13.78 8.52 13.47
C ILE A 120 -13.50 7.63 12.26
N ALA A 121 -12.83 6.49 12.47
CA ALA A 121 -12.58 5.52 11.40
C ALA A 121 -13.89 5.03 10.77
N GLU A 122 -14.87 4.64 11.57
CA GLU A 122 -16.19 4.21 11.10
C GLU A 122 -16.88 5.29 10.25
N LYS A 123 -16.93 6.54 10.74
CA LYS A 123 -17.50 7.66 9.98
C LYS A 123 -16.75 7.90 8.67
N ARG A 124 -15.42 7.79 8.68
CA ARG A 124 -14.61 7.95 7.45
C ARG A 124 -14.87 6.84 6.44
N VAL A 125 -15.01 5.60 6.87
CA VAL A 125 -15.32 4.46 5.99
C VAL A 125 -16.74 4.60 5.43
N LEU A 126 -17.74 4.75 6.29
CA LEU A 126 -19.15 4.82 5.90
C LEU A 126 -19.50 6.09 5.11
N GLY A 127 -18.74 7.16 5.34
CA GLY A 127 -18.94 8.43 4.65
C GLY A 127 -18.17 8.59 3.34
N ARG A 128 -17.31 7.64 2.99
CA ARG A 128 -16.44 7.77 1.82
C ARG A 128 -17.24 7.75 0.52
N MET A 129 -16.99 8.73 -0.31
CA MET A 129 -17.57 8.87 -1.65
C MET A 129 -16.44 9.15 -2.64
N VAL A 130 -16.59 8.63 -3.85
CA VAL A 130 -15.64 8.84 -4.95
C VAL A 130 -16.39 9.47 -6.12
N CYS A 131 -15.89 10.58 -6.62
CA CYS A 131 -16.45 11.19 -7.81
C CYS A 131 -16.26 10.26 -9.03
N PRO A 132 -17.31 9.92 -9.77
CA PRO A 132 -17.20 9.04 -10.92
C PRO A 132 -16.35 9.66 -12.05
N ASN A 133 -16.32 10.97 -12.16
CA ASN A 133 -15.60 11.69 -13.22
C ASN A 133 -14.13 11.89 -12.91
N CYS A 134 -13.82 12.65 -11.83
CA CYS A 134 -12.43 13.03 -11.50
C CYS A 134 -11.75 12.10 -10.48
N LYS A 135 -12.45 11.07 -9.98
CA LYS A 135 -11.97 10.11 -8.96
C LYS A 135 -11.56 10.74 -7.62
N SER A 136 -11.82 12.02 -7.40
CA SER A 136 -11.58 12.67 -6.11
C SER A 136 -12.40 12.02 -5.02
N VAL A 137 -11.76 11.89 -3.84
CA VAL A 137 -12.38 11.27 -2.67
C VAL A 137 -12.99 12.35 -1.78
N TYR A 138 -14.24 12.16 -1.41
CA TYR A 138 -15.02 13.01 -0.51
C TYR A 138 -15.48 12.20 0.70
N ASN A 139 -15.98 12.90 1.72
CA ASN A 139 -16.59 12.25 2.87
C ASN A 139 -17.79 13.06 3.38
N LYS A 140 -18.97 12.44 3.39
CA LYS A 140 -20.23 13.10 3.79
C LYS A 140 -20.27 13.63 5.23
N TYR A 141 -19.35 13.19 6.10
CA TYR A 141 -19.31 13.61 7.50
C TYR A 141 -18.25 14.67 7.80
N PHE A 142 -17.22 14.82 6.96
CA PHE A 142 -16.04 15.64 7.27
C PHE A 142 -15.65 16.65 6.19
N ILE A 143 -16.15 16.49 4.97
CA ILE A 143 -15.78 17.35 3.83
C ILE A 143 -17.10 17.73 3.14
N GLU A 144 -17.38 19.02 3.06
CA GLU A 144 -18.49 19.50 2.26
C GLU A 144 -18.37 19.02 0.82
N THR A 145 -19.38 18.29 0.37
CA THR A 145 -19.40 17.57 -0.88
C THR A 145 -20.07 18.38 -1.98
N SER A 146 -19.53 19.53 -2.29
CA SER A 146 -19.91 20.18 -3.54
C SER A 146 -18.74 20.07 -4.50
N PRO A 147 -18.84 19.24 -5.55
CA PRO A 147 -17.93 19.39 -6.66
C PRO A 147 -18.16 20.79 -7.24
N LYS A 148 -17.10 21.59 -7.26
CA LYS A 148 -17.12 22.85 -8.00
C LYS A 148 -17.18 22.59 -9.48
#